data_fc36699f822fa4993a6db43c62f0eb3b
#
_entry.id   fc36699f822fa4993a6db43c62f0eb3b
#
_cell.length_a   1.000
_cell.length_b   1.000
_cell.length_c   1.000
_cell.angle_alpha   90.00
_cell.angle_beta   90.00
_cell.angle_gamma   90.00
#
_symmetry.space_group_name_H-M   'P 1'
#
loop_
_entity.id
_entity.type
_entity.pdbx_description
1 polymer ?
#
loop_
_entity_poly.entity_id
_entity_poly.type
_entity_poly.pdbx_seq_one_letter_code
_entity_poly.pdbx_strand_id
1 'polypeptide(L)'
;MICLNHIVIIIRQQYHLLAKCDILCNISGNRGAYMPKISFNEDYKNALTIYGRESHFNQYYHLDTPFSFVLETYYKDEANEYISLTNFTPTDIKHTIVANPNTIFTSQNRVLHQHDFYEFMYVLDGTVTNSIENTVRIYPKGSGCIVNRNLRHAERFDGNFRVFFLNLSKEYITKMIKETHNLYFAEEQEILDSPVLKFLQESENNDALSNKQFLDIFPVQGNDFAHRCMYKNGESISKTMLSPTFGSSHLIDGYICNILGLICDATAFHTTHVKLDYDNDFLIFSRATHMIEDSNGLISRGELETKLHYSGDYINRIIKKYSNLNLSSYCMNYRLTRAIDLLKETKLSISEIAFQLGFKNRTHFYKQFKDHYGMMPSSFRKPQ
;
A
#
# COMPACT_ATOMS: atom_id res chain seq x y z
N MET A 1 -9.77 22.67 13.96
CA MET A 1 -10.41 22.66 12.63
C MET A 1 -9.68 23.51 11.58
N ILE A 2 -8.70 24.33 11.94
CA ILE A 2 -8.03 25.29 11.03
C ILE A 2 -6.73 24.73 10.39
N CYS A 3 -6.05 23.73 10.98
CA CYS A 3 -4.68 23.38 10.57
C CYS A 3 -4.52 22.44 9.35
N LEU A 4 -5.45 21.54 9.04
CA LEU A 4 -5.31 20.70 7.84
C LEU A 4 -5.83 21.37 6.56
N ASN A 5 -6.78 22.30 6.69
CA ASN A 5 -6.99 23.28 5.64
C ASN A 5 -5.72 24.09 5.37
N HIS A 6 -4.86 24.29 6.38
CA HIS A 6 -3.53 24.90 6.21
C HIS A 6 -2.54 24.01 5.47
N ILE A 7 -2.59 22.67 5.57
CA ILE A 7 -1.70 21.79 4.76
C ILE A 7 -2.10 21.87 3.28
N VAL A 8 -3.39 21.84 2.97
CA VAL A 8 -3.86 22.07 1.59
C VAL A 8 -3.55 23.51 1.15
N ILE A 9 -3.65 24.49 2.04
CA ILE A 9 -3.31 25.90 1.79
C ILE A 9 -1.77 26.08 1.75
N ILE A 10 -1.01 25.41 2.58
CA ILE A 10 0.48 25.43 2.54
C ILE A 10 0.97 24.72 1.28
N ILE A 11 0.38 23.61 0.90
CA ILE A 11 0.63 22.98 -0.40
C ILE A 11 0.25 23.98 -1.52
N ARG A 12 -0.92 24.63 -1.49
CA ARG A 12 -1.29 25.65 -2.48
C ARG A 12 -0.43 26.91 -2.43
N GLN A 13 -0.04 27.41 -1.25
CA GLN A 13 0.81 28.60 -1.13
C GLN A 13 2.27 28.29 -1.47
N GLN A 14 2.80 27.11 -1.14
CA GLN A 14 4.08 26.63 -1.65
C GLN A 14 4.02 26.33 -3.15
N TYR A 15 2.88 25.92 -3.68
CA TYR A 15 2.64 25.84 -5.13
C TYR A 15 2.81 27.15 -5.87
N HIS A 16 2.22 28.22 -5.34
CA HIS A 16 2.42 29.55 -5.91
C HIS A 16 3.86 30.06 -5.71
N LEU A 17 4.55 29.63 -4.66
CA LEU A 17 5.95 29.89 -4.44
C LEU A 17 6.85 29.00 -5.32
N LEU A 18 6.53 27.71 -5.52
CA LEU A 18 7.28 26.79 -6.37
C LEU A 18 7.11 27.12 -7.87
N ALA A 19 5.91 27.49 -8.31
CA ALA A 19 5.70 28.02 -9.65
C ALA A 19 6.43 29.38 -9.89
N LYS A 20 6.73 30.12 -8.81
CA LYS A 20 7.61 31.30 -8.86
C LYS A 20 9.09 30.97 -8.66
N CYS A 21 9.44 29.80 -8.09
CA CYS A 21 10.83 29.36 -7.94
C CYS A 21 11.49 28.90 -9.24
N ASP A 22 10.76 28.54 -10.30
CA ASP A 22 11.35 28.37 -11.62
C ASP A 22 12.02 29.66 -12.14
N ILE A 23 11.66 30.81 -11.58
CA ILE A 23 12.32 32.08 -11.84
C ILE A 23 13.54 32.29 -10.90
N LEU A 24 13.60 31.62 -9.76
CA LEU A 24 14.68 31.80 -8.76
C LEU A 24 15.79 30.75 -8.87
N CYS A 25 15.60 29.63 -9.56
CA CYS A 25 16.65 28.64 -9.85
C CYS A 25 17.75 29.16 -10.77
N ASN A 26 17.56 30.31 -11.41
CA ASN A 26 18.60 30.98 -12.23
C ASN A 26 19.47 32.01 -11.48
N ILE A 27 19.27 32.23 -10.19
CA ILE A 27 19.96 33.34 -9.47
C ILE A 27 20.91 32.87 -8.37
N SER A 28 20.98 31.64 -7.95
CA SER A 28 21.92 31.21 -6.90
C SER A 28 22.59 29.88 -7.23
N GLY A 29 23.79 30.01 -7.80
CA GLY A 29 24.79 28.96 -7.71
C GLY A 29 25.08 28.60 -6.25
N ASN A 30 25.16 27.30 -5.98
CA ASN A 30 25.63 26.69 -4.74
C ASN A 30 24.81 26.90 -3.46
N ARG A 31 23.87 25.99 -3.23
CA ARG A 31 23.67 25.31 -1.93
C ARG A 31 22.70 24.14 -2.16
N GLY A 32 23.24 22.92 -2.02
CA GLY A 32 22.44 21.67 -2.15
C GLY A 32 21.42 21.51 -1.03
N ALA A 33 20.32 22.22 -1.10
CA ALA A 33 19.12 21.84 -0.36
C ALA A 33 18.45 20.71 -1.15
N TYR A 34 18.42 19.52 -0.60
CA TYR A 34 17.70 18.38 -1.15
C TYR A 34 16.20 18.71 -1.11
N MET A 35 15.62 19.09 -2.24
CA MET A 35 14.18 19.22 -2.37
C MET A 35 13.61 17.84 -2.67
N PRO A 36 12.63 17.36 -1.91
CA PRO A 36 11.95 16.10 -2.25
C PRO A 36 11.34 16.22 -3.66
N LYS A 37 11.50 15.17 -4.44
CA LYS A 37 10.88 15.10 -5.78
C LYS A 37 9.37 14.98 -5.62
N ILE A 38 8.66 16.08 -5.80
CA ILE A 38 7.19 16.11 -5.79
C ILE A 38 6.73 15.83 -7.22
N SER A 39 6.05 14.70 -7.43
CA SER A 39 5.43 14.37 -8.70
C SER A 39 3.92 14.59 -8.61
N PHE A 40 3.36 15.22 -9.65
CA PHE A 40 1.94 15.47 -9.78
C PHE A 40 1.38 14.58 -10.87
N ASN A 41 0.24 13.99 -10.57
CA ASN A 41 -0.43 13.14 -11.52
C ASN A 41 -1.91 13.55 -11.61
N GLU A 42 -2.36 13.94 -12.81
CA GLU A 42 -3.75 14.28 -13.10
C GLU A 42 -4.57 13.04 -13.49
N ASP A 43 -3.90 11.90 -13.71
CA ASP A 43 -4.54 10.66 -14.14
C ASP A 43 -4.66 9.67 -12.96
N TYR A 44 -5.88 9.33 -12.63
CA TYR A 44 -6.19 8.45 -11.50
C TYR A 44 -5.70 7.01 -11.66
N LYS A 45 -5.67 6.46 -12.86
CA LYS A 45 -5.10 5.12 -13.06
C LYS A 45 -3.65 5.04 -12.57
N ASN A 46 -2.95 6.17 -12.60
CA ASN A 46 -1.62 6.31 -12.04
C ASN A 46 -1.64 6.71 -10.56
N ALA A 47 -2.76 7.18 -10.00
CA ALA A 47 -2.87 7.51 -8.58
C ALA A 47 -2.88 6.26 -7.70
N LEU A 48 -3.37 5.12 -8.19
CA LEU A 48 -3.30 3.84 -7.47
C LEU A 48 -1.85 3.33 -7.33
N THR A 49 -0.93 3.70 -8.24
CA THR A 49 0.51 3.43 -8.07
C THR A 49 1.14 4.21 -6.91
N ILE A 50 0.38 5.10 -6.27
CA ILE A 50 0.78 5.78 -5.04
C ILE A 50 0.96 4.80 -3.89
N TYR A 51 0.18 3.73 -3.83
CA TYR A 51 0.24 2.74 -2.74
C TYR A 51 1.44 1.80 -2.81
N GLY A 52 2.18 1.81 -3.92
CA GLY A 52 3.30 0.93 -4.15
C GLY A 52 3.34 0.43 -5.59
N ARG A 53 4.25 -0.48 -5.87
CA ARG A 53 4.33 -1.15 -7.17
C ARG A 53 3.21 -2.18 -7.28
N GLU A 54 2.23 -1.94 -8.15
CA GLU A 54 1.15 -2.90 -8.42
C GLU A 54 1.70 -4.12 -9.18
N SER A 55 1.39 -5.33 -8.68
CA SER A 55 1.45 -6.51 -9.52
C SER A 55 0.16 -6.57 -10.34
N HIS A 56 0.28 -6.59 -11.65
CA HIS A 56 -0.85 -6.46 -12.58
C HIS A 56 -1.90 -7.58 -12.51
N PHE A 57 -1.70 -8.59 -11.67
CA PHE A 57 -2.58 -9.77 -11.65
C PHE A 57 -3.70 -9.73 -10.64
N ASN A 58 -3.49 -9.14 -9.46
CA ASN A 58 -4.43 -9.25 -8.35
C ASN A 58 -4.58 -7.97 -7.56
N GLN A 59 -4.21 -6.80 -8.14
CA GLN A 59 -4.08 -5.58 -7.36
C GLN A 59 -3.25 -5.81 -6.08
N TYR A 60 -2.09 -6.41 -6.27
CA TYR A 60 -1.13 -6.67 -5.23
C TYR A 60 -0.10 -5.56 -5.20
N TYR A 61 0.04 -4.89 -4.06
CA TYR A 61 0.93 -3.76 -3.89
C TYR A 61 2.17 -4.16 -3.08
N HIS A 62 3.33 -3.68 -3.52
CA HIS A 62 4.60 -3.87 -2.84
C HIS A 62 5.10 -2.54 -2.27
N LEU A 63 5.61 -2.56 -1.06
CA LEU A 63 6.22 -1.40 -0.44
C LEU A 63 7.75 -1.48 -0.60
N ASP A 64 8.29 -0.69 -1.53
CA ASP A 64 9.75 -0.63 -1.82
C ASP A 64 10.52 0.25 -0.81
N THR A 65 9.85 0.83 0.19
CA THR A 65 10.44 1.69 1.23
C THR A 65 10.11 1.15 2.62
N PRO A 66 10.86 1.52 3.67
CA PRO A 66 10.55 1.11 5.04
C PRO A 66 9.12 1.41 5.47
N PHE A 67 8.62 2.57 5.05
CA PHE A 67 7.25 3.01 5.30
C PHE A 67 6.73 3.90 4.18
N SER A 68 5.41 4.06 4.11
CA SER A 68 4.76 5.17 3.44
C SER A 68 3.64 5.73 4.31
N PHE A 69 3.40 7.04 4.20
CA PHE A 69 2.32 7.73 4.90
C PHE A 69 1.41 8.39 3.88
N VAL A 70 0.17 7.94 3.82
CA VAL A 70 -0.80 8.39 2.83
C VAL A 70 -1.90 9.20 3.52
N LEU A 71 -2.15 10.40 3.02
CA LEU A 71 -3.32 11.19 3.39
C LEU A 71 -4.31 11.19 2.25
N GLU A 72 -5.53 10.76 2.53
CA GLU A 72 -6.62 10.77 1.58
C GLU A 72 -7.79 11.59 2.14
N THR A 73 -8.33 12.48 1.29
CA THR A 73 -9.46 13.33 1.63
C THR A 73 -10.43 13.37 0.47
N TYR A 74 -11.68 13.10 0.72
CA TYR A 74 -12.78 13.39 -0.19
C TYR A 74 -13.67 14.46 0.39
N TYR A 75 -13.98 15.44 -0.42
CA TYR A 75 -14.83 16.55 -0.05
C TYR A 75 -15.84 16.84 -1.15
N LYS A 76 -17.10 17.03 -0.74
CA LYS A 76 -18.19 17.44 -1.61
C LYS A 76 -19.09 18.41 -0.89
N ASP A 77 -19.36 19.54 -1.54
CA ASP A 77 -20.40 20.52 -1.20
C ASP A 77 -21.20 20.90 -2.45
N GLU A 78 -22.02 21.94 -2.37
CA GLU A 78 -22.85 22.39 -3.50
C GLU A 78 -22.05 22.90 -4.72
N ALA A 79 -20.82 23.38 -4.50
CA ALA A 79 -19.99 24.04 -5.51
C ALA A 79 -18.77 23.23 -5.93
N ASN A 80 -18.28 22.34 -5.05
CA ASN A 80 -17.00 21.66 -5.24
C ASN A 80 -17.11 20.18 -4.91
N GLU A 81 -16.44 19.37 -5.72
CA GLU A 81 -16.22 17.94 -5.44
C GLU A 81 -14.79 17.60 -5.83
N TYR A 82 -14.01 17.04 -4.90
CA TYR A 82 -12.65 16.60 -5.19
C TYR A 82 -12.21 15.45 -4.28
N ILE A 83 -11.30 14.64 -4.79
CA ILE A 83 -10.49 13.73 -4.00
C ILE A 83 -9.04 14.20 -4.03
N SER A 84 -8.40 14.24 -2.88
CA SER A 84 -6.99 14.59 -2.72
C SER A 84 -6.27 13.42 -2.05
N LEU A 85 -5.18 12.99 -2.65
CA LEU A 85 -4.38 11.89 -2.17
C LEU A 85 -2.91 12.29 -2.20
N THR A 86 -2.23 12.19 -1.05
CA THR A 86 -0.80 12.48 -0.92
C THR A 86 -0.11 11.30 -0.28
N ASN A 87 0.86 10.73 -0.97
CA ASN A 87 1.74 9.70 -0.42
C ASN A 87 3.12 10.28 -0.15
N PHE A 88 3.57 10.11 1.08
CA PHE A 88 4.89 10.47 1.57
C PHE A 88 5.71 9.20 1.75
N THR A 89 6.83 9.10 1.06
CA THR A 89 7.82 8.03 1.25
C THR A 89 9.19 8.62 1.57
N PRO A 90 10.13 7.87 2.12
CA PRO A 90 11.50 8.36 2.37
C PRO A 90 12.22 8.90 1.12
N THR A 91 11.74 8.54 -0.06
CA THR A 91 12.41 8.86 -1.34
C THR A 91 11.67 9.89 -2.18
N ASP A 92 10.35 10.01 -2.02
CA ASP A 92 9.54 10.91 -2.85
C ASP A 92 8.23 11.32 -2.15
N ILE A 93 7.58 12.34 -2.71
CA ILE A 93 6.23 12.74 -2.34
C ILE A 93 5.40 12.76 -3.63
N LYS A 94 4.32 11.98 -3.64
CA LYS A 94 3.36 11.96 -4.76
C LYS A 94 2.06 12.58 -4.32
N HIS A 95 1.56 13.54 -5.07
CA HIS A 95 0.31 14.22 -4.78
C HIS A 95 -0.62 14.19 -5.99
N THR A 96 -1.88 13.84 -5.77
CA THR A 96 -2.91 13.81 -6.80
C THR A 96 -4.15 14.53 -6.29
N ILE A 97 -4.72 15.40 -7.10
CA ILE A 97 -6.06 15.97 -6.87
C ILE A 97 -6.89 15.70 -8.13
N VAL A 98 -8.04 15.09 -7.92
CA VAL A 98 -9.03 14.88 -8.98
C VAL A 98 -10.27 15.69 -8.64
N ALA A 99 -10.59 16.67 -9.49
CA ALA A 99 -11.82 17.43 -9.39
C ALA A 99 -12.95 16.67 -10.10
N ASN A 100 -14.14 16.73 -9.53
CA ASN A 100 -15.33 16.03 -10.02
C ASN A 100 -15.02 14.55 -10.32
N PRO A 101 -14.53 13.80 -9.32
CA PRO A 101 -14.24 12.39 -9.52
C PRO A 101 -15.53 11.73 -9.98
N ASN A 102 -15.53 11.19 -11.20
CA ASN A 102 -16.65 10.39 -11.69
C ASN A 102 -16.96 9.31 -10.65
N THR A 103 -18.20 8.83 -10.63
CA THR A 103 -18.74 7.79 -9.72
C THR A 103 -17.87 6.54 -9.53
N ILE A 104 -16.80 6.38 -10.30
CA ILE A 104 -15.76 5.34 -10.15
C ILE A 104 -15.04 5.44 -8.80
N PHE A 105 -15.00 6.63 -8.19
CA PHE A 105 -14.35 6.90 -6.89
C PHE A 105 -15.29 6.82 -5.70
N THR A 106 -16.56 7.07 -5.97
CA THR A 106 -17.56 6.96 -4.95
C THR A 106 -17.85 5.50 -4.68
N SER A 107 -17.42 5.03 -3.53
CA SER A 107 -17.95 3.94 -2.72
C SER A 107 -18.20 2.56 -3.35
N GLN A 108 -18.53 2.41 -4.61
CA GLN A 108 -19.04 1.14 -5.10
C GLN A 108 -18.06 0.28 -5.91
N ASN A 109 -16.89 0.81 -6.28
CA ASN A 109 -16.01 0.15 -7.25
C ASN A 109 -14.54 0.03 -6.83
N ARG A 110 -14.18 0.22 -5.56
CA ARG A 110 -12.84 -0.17 -5.13
C ARG A 110 -12.74 -1.68 -5.17
N VAL A 111 -11.84 -2.15 -6.00
CA VAL A 111 -11.60 -3.59 -6.16
C VAL A 111 -10.80 -4.06 -4.96
N LEU A 112 -11.13 -5.26 -4.47
CA LEU A 112 -10.35 -5.93 -3.43
C LEU A 112 -8.89 -5.98 -3.86
N HIS A 113 -8.01 -5.41 -3.05
CA HIS A 113 -6.58 -5.42 -3.23
C HIS A 113 -5.89 -6.12 -2.04
N GLN A 114 -4.62 -6.40 -2.20
CA GLN A 114 -3.78 -6.96 -1.14
C GLN A 114 -2.36 -6.40 -1.27
N HIS A 115 -1.55 -6.55 -0.23
CA HIS A 115 -0.19 -6.00 -0.17
C HIS A 115 0.73 -6.82 0.73
N ASP A 116 2.05 -6.63 0.60
CA ASP A 116 3.07 -7.32 1.38
C ASP A 116 3.52 -6.58 2.67
N PHE A 117 2.87 -5.49 3.00
CA PHE A 117 3.15 -4.64 4.16
C PHE A 117 2.00 -4.66 5.18
N TYR A 118 2.22 -4.12 6.36
CA TYR A 118 1.16 -3.81 7.32
C TYR A 118 0.56 -2.47 6.96
N GLU A 119 -0.76 -2.39 6.88
CA GLU A 119 -1.47 -1.15 6.63
C GLU A 119 -2.27 -0.74 7.86
N PHE A 120 -1.89 0.36 8.48
CA PHE A 120 -2.68 1.00 9.51
C PHE A 120 -3.52 2.12 8.91
N MET A 121 -4.82 1.91 8.85
CA MET A 121 -5.82 2.91 8.45
C MET A 121 -6.39 3.60 9.69
N TYR A 122 -6.48 4.93 9.67
CA TYR A 122 -7.09 5.71 10.76
C TYR A 122 -8.00 6.81 10.22
N VAL A 123 -9.25 6.86 10.72
CA VAL A 123 -10.27 7.81 10.27
C VAL A 123 -10.16 9.11 11.06
N LEU A 124 -9.70 10.16 10.38
CA LEU A 124 -9.58 11.51 10.95
C LEU A 124 -10.92 12.24 10.96
N ASP A 125 -11.77 12.00 9.95
CA ASP A 125 -13.11 12.57 9.85
C ASP A 125 -13.98 11.73 8.93
N GLY A 126 -15.31 11.73 9.16
CA GLY A 126 -16.23 10.90 8.40
C GLY A 126 -16.29 9.45 8.85
N THR A 127 -16.60 8.56 7.92
CA THR A 127 -16.74 7.10 8.17
C THR A 127 -16.19 6.32 6.98
N VAL A 128 -15.47 5.25 7.26
CA VAL A 128 -14.95 4.30 6.28
C VAL A 128 -15.57 2.93 6.52
N THR A 129 -16.06 2.32 5.47
CA THR A 129 -16.45 0.91 5.47
C THR A 129 -15.33 0.12 4.81
N ASN A 130 -14.71 -0.81 5.54
CA ASN A 130 -13.66 -1.68 4.98
C ASN A 130 -14.20 -3.11 4.84
N SER A 131 -14.15 -3.62 3.61
CA SER A 131 -14.44 -5.03 3.31
C SER A 131 -13.13 -5.80 3.40
N ILE A 132 -12.94 -6.56 4.48
CA ILE A 132 -11.74 -7.34 4.72
C ILE A 132 -12.10 -8.81 4.52
N GLU A 133 -11.61 -9.42 3.44
CA GLU A 133 -11.98 -10.76 2.97
C GLU A 133 -13.52 -10.91 2.91
N ASN A 134 -14.09 -11.75 3.74
CA ASN A 134 -15.54 -12.03 3.81
C ASN A 134 -16.24 -11.23 4.92
N THR A 135 -15.57 -10.28 5.57
CA THR A 135 -16.12 -9.48 6.65
C THR A 135 -16.23 -8.01 6.24
N VAL A 136 -17.25 -7.34 6.74
CA VAL A 136 -17.42 -5.90 6.55
C VAL A 136 -17.30 -5.22 7.91
N ARG A 137 -16.47 -4.17 7.98
CA ARG A 137 -16.23 -3.36 9.16
C ARG A 137 -16.53 -1.90 8.87
N ILE A 138 -17.08 -1.21 9.85
CA ILE A 138 -17.39 0.23 9.75
C ILE A 138 -16.54 0.95 10.78
N TYR A 139 -15.75 1.91 10.32
CA TYR A 139 -14.85 2.69 11.12
C TYR A 139 -15.30 4.17 11.11
N PRO A 140 -15.94 4.65 12.18
CA PRO A 140 -16.24 6.07 12.34
C PRO A 140 -14.98 6.86 12.68
N LYS A 141 -15.10 8.17 12.69
CA LYS A 141 -14.07 9.10 13.14
C LYS A 141 -13.44 8.67 14.45
N GLY A 142 -12.11 8.68 14.51
CA GLY A 142 -11.32 8.30 15.68
C GLY A 142 -11.04 6.79 15.79
N SER A 143 -11.53 5.99 14.86
CA SER A 143 -11.27 4.55 14.79
C SER A 143 -10.45 4.16 13.57
N GLY A 144 -10.04 2.91 13.51
CA GLY A 144 -9.26 2.38 12.40
C GLY A 144 -8.98 0.89 12.53
N CYS A 145 -8.07 0.39 11.71
CA CYS A 145 -7.62 -0.98 11.74
C CYS A 145 -6.17 -1.13 11.30
N ILE A 146 -5.53 -2.22 11.73
CA ILE A 146 -4.29 -2.69 11.11
C ILE A 146 -4.59 -3.94 10.31
N VAL A 147 -4.44 -3.85 9.00
CA VAL A 147 -4.58 -4.98 8.08
C VAL A 147 -3.22 -5.66 7.94
N ASN A 148 -3.19 -6.97 8.13
CA ASN A 148 -1.98 -7.76 7.96
C ASN A 148 -1.63 -7.92 6.48
N ARG A 149 -0.39 -8.31 6.23
CA ARG A 149 0.13 -8.62 4.89
C ARG A 149 -0.71 -9.71 4.21
N ASN A 150 -0.91 -9.58 2.90
CA ASN A 150 -1.64 -10.54 2.06
C ASN A 150 -3.12 -10.76 2.40
N LEU A 151 -3.74 -9.85 3.15
CA LEU A 151 -5.19 -9.80 3.29
C LEU A 151 -5.80 -9.02 2.13
N ARG A 152 -6.85 -9.57 1.54
CA ARG A 152 -7.64 -8.82 0.54
C ARG A 152 -8.64 -7.93 1.25
N HIS A 153 -8.62 -6.66 0.89
CA HIS A 153 -9.53 -5.68 1.45
C HIS A 153 -9.83 -4.58 0.45
N ALA A 154 -10.87 -3.81 0.74
CA ALA A 154 -11.27 -2.65 -0.04
C ALA A 154 -12.02 -1.66 0.84
N GLU A 155 -11.57 -0.42 0.85
CA GLU A 155 -12.22 0.68 1.54
C GLU A 155 -13.36 1.22 0.69
N ARG A 156 -14.47 1.54 1.37
CA ARG A 156 -15.58 2.31 0.81
C ARG A 156 -15.84 3.51 1.70
N PHE A 157 -16.00 4.64 1.08
CA PHE A 157 -16.24 5.90 1.76
C PHE A 157 -17.65 6.40 1.45
N ASP A 158 -18.43 6.63 2.50
CA ASP A 158 -19.79 7.15 2.39
C ASP A 158 -19.80 8.61 2.87
N GLY A 159 -19.89 9.56 1.92
CA GLY A 159 -19.84 10.99 2.21
C GLY A 159 -18.44 11.58 2.35
N ASN A 160 -18.35 12.76 2.93
CA ASN A 160 -17.06 13.43 3.15
C ASN A 160 -16.24 12.66 4.16
N PHE A 161 -14.96 12.45 3.85
CA PHE A 161 -14.05 11.75 4.74
C PHE A 161 -12.64 12.33 4.69
N ARG A 162 -11.90 12.03 5.74
CA ARG A 162 -10.45 12.20 5.81
C ARG A 162 -9.85 11.04 6.55
N VAL A 163 -8.87 10.40 5.93
CA VAL A 163 -8.21 9.21 6.46
C VAL A 163 -6.71 9.32 6.23
N PHE A 164 -5.93 8.72 7.10
CA PHE A 164 -4.55 8.41 6.77
C PHE A 164 -4.31 6.92 6.77
N PHE A 165 -3.38 6.49 5.93
CA PHE A 165 -2.81 5.15 5.94
C PHE A 165 -1.33 5.26 6.28
N LEU A 166 -0.89 4.47 7.26
CA LEU A 166 0.52 4.29 7.58
C LEU A 166 0.90 2.86 7.20
N ASN A 167 1.62 2.74 6.11
CA ASN A 167 2.08 1.48 5.56
C ASN A 167 3.48 1.19 6.07
N LEU A 168 3.72 0.01 6.64
CA LEU A 168 4.96 -0.37 7.30
C LEU A 168 5.46 -1.69 6.74
N SER A 169 6.71 -1.71 6.24
CA SER A 169 7.31 -2.97 5.79
C SER A 169 7.57 -3.93 6.96
N LYS A 170 7.63 -5.22 6.65
CA LYS A 170 7.95 -6.24 7.66
C LYS A 170 9.28 -5.95 8.34
N GLU A 171 10.31 -5.63 7.57
CA GLU A 171 11.67 -5.37 8.03
C GLU A 171 11.71 -4.17 8.97
N TYR A 172 10.94 -3.12 8.63
CA TYR A 172 10.85 -1.91 9.45
C TYR A 172 10.18 -2.18 10.81
N ILE A 173 9.07 -2.92 10.83
CA ILE A 173 8.39 -3.32 12.07
C ILE A 173 9.29 -4.21 12.92
N THR A 174 9.95 -5.20 12.31
CA THR A 174 10.89 -6.09 13.02
C THR A 174 12.01 -5.30 13.70
N LYS A 175 12.58 -4.31 12.98
CA LYS A 175 13.60 -3.41 13.52
C LYS A 175 13.05 -2.62 14.71
N MET A 176 11.88 -1.98 14.54
CA MET A 176 11.26 -1.18 15.59
C MET A 176 10.99 -1.98 16.86
N ILE A 177 10.43 -3.18 16.74
CA ILE A 177 10.16 -4.06 17.89
C ILE A 177 11.47 -4.40 18.62
N LYS A 178 12.55 -4.71 17.90
CA LYS A 178 13.86 -5.02 18.50
C LYS A 178 14.49 -3.82 19.21
N GLU A 179 14.31 -2.62 18.68
CA GLU A 179 14.90 -1.39 19.25
C GLU A 179 14.09 -0.86 20.46
N THR A 180 12.84 -1.26 20.62
CA THR A 180 11.97 -0.82 21.73
C THR A 180 12.38 -1.39 23.09
N HIS A 181 13.22 -2.44 23.13
CA HIS A 181 13.65 -3.11 24.36
C HIS A 181 14.61 -2.30 25.27
N ASN A 182 14.96 -1.07 24.90
CA ASN A 182 15.97 -0.29 25.62
C ASN A 182 15.41 0.84 26.50
N LEU A 183 14.12 0.81 26.86
CA LEU A 183 13.56 1.83 27.75
C LEU A 183 13.73 1.44 29.22
N TYR A 184 14.45 2.28 29.95
CA TYR A 184 14.87 2.07 31.34
C TYR A 184 13.75 2.01 32.40
N PHE A 185 12.47 2.29 32.04
CA PHE A 185 11.40 2.52 33.01
C PHE A 185 10.16 1.63 32.83
N ALA A 186 10.14 0.77 31.80
CA ALA A 186 9.05 -0.18 31.63
C ALA A 186 9.57 -1.61 31.81
N GLU A 187 8.85 -2.44 32.56
CA GLU A 187 9.13 -3.86 32.56
C GLU A 187 8.90 -4.40 31.16
N GLU A 188 9.90 -5.06 30.59
CA GLU A 188 9.86 -5.61 29.20
C GLU A 188 8.59 -6.42 28.95
N GLN A 189 8.11 -7.12 29.98
CA GLN A 189 6.94 -7.99 29.90
C GLN A 189 5.64 -7.21 29.62
N GLU A 190 5.45 -6.02 30.20
CA GLU A 190 4.22 -5.24 30.01
C GLU A 190 4.10 -4.67 28.60
N ILE A 191 5.22 -4.26 28.00
CA ILE A 191 5.25 -3.75 26.63
C ILE A 191 4.96 -4.88 25.63
N LEU A 192 5.55 -6.07 25.85
CA LEU A 192 5.37 -7.23 24.98
C LEU A 192 3.98 -7.86 25.10
N ASP A 193 3.24 -7.61 26.18
CA ASP A 193 1.89 -8.13 26.39
C ASP A 193 0.78 -7.35 25.64
N SER A 194 1.12 -6.24 25.00
CA SER A 194 0.16 -5.48 24.17
C SER A 194 -0.43 -6.35 23.06
N PRO A 195 -1.77 -6.35 22.87
CA PRO A 195 -2.42 -7.04 21.77
C PRO A 195 -1.87 -6.64 20.39
N VAL A 196 -1.46 -5.39 20.24
CA VAL A 196 -0.88 -4.84 18.99
C VAL A 196 0.48 -5.47 18.71
N LEU A 197 1.35 -5.53 19.71
CA LEU A 197 2.68 -6.14 19.55
C LEU A 197 2.59 -7.64 19.33
N LYS A 198 1.69 -8.34 20.05
CA LYS A 198 1.40 -9.76 19.81
C LYS A 198 0.94 -10.00 18.36
N PHE A 199 0.03 -9.16 17.85
CA PHE A 199 -0.44 -9.22 16.48
C PHE A 199 0.72 -9.06 15.47
N LEU A 200 1.59 -8.07 15.67
CA LEU A 200 2.72 -7.82 14.79
C LEU A 200 3.76 -8.94 14.86
N GLN A 201 4.07 -9.47 16.04
CA GLN A 201 5.02 -10.57 16.25
C GLN A 201 4.50 -11.91 15.73
N GLU A 202 3.23 -12.25 15.99
CA GLU A 202 2.61 -13.47 15.43
C GLU A 202 2.65 -13.45 13.91
N SER A 203 2.44 -12.28 13.32
CA SER A 203 2.48 -12.07 11.86
C SER A 203 3.90 -12.15 11.29
N GLU A 204 4.93 -11.94 12.10
CA GLU A 204 6.33 -12.11 11.70
C GLU A 204 6.72 -13.59 11.60
N ASN A 205 6.31 -14.39 12.60
CA ASN A 205 6.73 -15.77 12.78
C ASN A 205 5.99 -16.77 11.89
N ASN A 206 4.79 -16.42 11.41
CA ASN A 206 3.96 -17.28 10.58
C ASN A 206 4.15 -16.95 9.09
N ASP A 207 3.95 -17.97 8.23
CA ASP A 207 3.80 -17.74 6.81
C ASP A 207 2.70 -16.70 6.57
N ALA A 208 3.08 -15.55 6.02
CA ALA A 208 2.18 -14.40 5.82
C ALA A 208 0.93 -14.76 5.02
N LEU A 209 1.01 -15.82 4.19
CA LEU A 209 -0.10 -16.28 3.36
C LEU A 209 -1.11 -17.12 4.17
N SER A 210 -0.69 -17.70 5.28
CA SER A 210 -1.55 -18.53 6.15
C SER A 210 -2.07 -17.77 7.37
N ASN A 211 -1.45 -16.64 7.72
CA ASN A 211 -1.80 -15.87 8.91
C ASN A 211 -2.69 -14.68 8.58
N LYS A 212 -3.95 -14.97 8.30
CA LYS A 212 -4.93 -13.96 7.94
C LYS A 212 -5.65 -13.42 9.16
N GLN A 213 -5.24 -12.23 9.55
CA GLN A 213 -5.74 -11.54 10.73
C GLN A 213 -5.63 -10.03 10.55
N PHE A 214 -6.50 -9.32 11.23
CA PHE A 214 -6.45 -7.87 11.32
C PHE A 214 -6.77 -7.43 12.75
N LEU A 215 -6.45 -6.18 13.06
CA LEU A 215 -6.70 -5.59 14.36
C LEU A 215 -7.71 -4.45 14.20
N ASP A 216 -8.86 -4.55 14.84
CA ASP A 216 -9.79 -3.44 14.98
C ASP A 216 -9.32 -2.49 16.08
N ILE A 217 -9.47 -1.18 15.87
CA ILE A 217 -9.04 -0.13 16.79
C ILE A 217 -10.17 0.87 16.95
N PHE A 218 -10.75 0.93 18.16
CA PHE A 218 -11.82 1.85 18.50
C PHE A 218 -11.42 2.73 19.68
N PRO A 219 -11.75 4.03 19.67
CA PRO A 219 -11.44 4.91 20.79
C PRO A 219 -12.23 4.52 22.04
N VAL A 220 -11.61 4.64 23.20
CA VAL A 220 -12.32 4.59 24.47
C VAL A 220 -13.25 5.82 24.53
N GLN A 221 -14.52 5.61 24.93
CA GLN A 221 -15.52 6.68 24.97
C GLN A 221 -15.06 7.88 25.81
N GLY A 222 -15.22 9.08 25.26
CA GLY A 222 -14.82 10.33 25.91
C GLY A 222 -13.33 10.65 25.82
N ASN A 223 -12.52 9.85 25.15
CA ASN A 223 -11.08 10.10 24.98
C ASN A 223 -10.76 10.86 23.68
N ASP A 224 -11.20 12.13 23.61
CA ASP A 224 -10.82 13.04 22.50
C ASP A 224 -9.31 13.35 22.48
N PHE A 225 -8.60 13.08 23.56
CA PHE A 225 -7.14 13.30 23.64
C PHE A 225 -6.40 12.36 22.70
N ALA A 226 -6.75 11.08 22.67
CA ALA A 226 -6.14 10.09 21.79
C ALA A 226 -6.29 10.49 20.31
N HIS A 227 -7.50 10.88 19.89
CA HIS A 227 -7.74 11.36 18.54
C HIS A 227 -6.90 12.60 18.20
N ARG A 228 -6.78 13.57 19.12
CA ARG A 228 -5.91 14.76 18.92
C ARG A 228 -4.45 14.38 18.80
N CYS A 229 -3.97 13.39 19.55
CA CYS A 229 -2.60 12.90 19.46
C CYS A 229 -2.34 12.19 18.12
N MET A 230 -3.26 11.34 17.65
CA MET A 230 -3.17 10.70 16.32
C MET A 230 -3.09 11.74 15.22
N TYR A 231 -3.99 12.74 15.26
CA TYR A 231 -4.00 13.84 14.30
C TYR A 231 -2.66 14.59 14.29
N LYS A 232 -2.12 14.96 15.47
CA LYS A 232 -0.85 15.68 15.60
C LYS A 232 0.34 14.87 15.07
N ASN A 233 0.39 13.57 15.33
CA ASN A 233 1.46 12.73 14.80
C ASN A 233 1.43 12.68 13.28
N GLY A 234 0.26 12.46 12.66
CA GLY A 234 0.12 12.48 11.20
C GLY A 234 0.48 13.84 10.59
N GLU A 235 0.07 14.94 11.22
CA GLU A 235 0.46 16.29 10.82
C GLU A 235 1.98 16.50 10.92
N SER A 236 2.62 16.01 11.99
CA SER A 236 4.04 16.14 12.22
C SER A 236 4.86 15.34 11.22
N ILE A 237 4.44 14.10 10.89
CA ILE A 237 5.04 13.30 9.82
C ILE A 237 5.01 14.09 8.51
N SER A 238 3.82 14.56 8.10
CA SER A 238 3.66 15.31 6.84
C SER A 238 4.53 16.55 6.78
N LYS A 239 4.55 17.37 7.86
CA LYS A 239 5.37 18.59 7.94
C LYS A 239 6.86 18.28 7.86
N THR A 240 7.31 17.25 8.59
CA THR A 240 8.74 16.86 8.59
C THR A 240 9.17 16.37 7.22
N MET A 241 8.32 15.65 6.50
CA MET A 241 8.63 15.16 5.15
C MET A 241 8.57 16.27 4.09
N LEU A 242 7.69 17.26 4.25
CA LEU A 242 7.64 18.43 3.35
C LEU A 242 8.84 19.38 3.53
N SER A 243 9.43 19.43 4.71
CA SER A 243 10.55 20.33 5.04
C SER A 243 11.61 19.58 5.85
N PRO A 244 12.31 18.60 5.23
CA PRO A 244 13.27 17.78 5.96
C PRO A 244 14.47 18.58 6.42
N THR A 245 14.91 18.31 7.66
CA THR A 245 16.09 18.88 8.30
C THR A 245 16.98 17.76 8.82
N PHE A 246 18.15 18.10 9.35
CA PHE A 246 19.00 17.12 10.04
C PHE A 246 18.21 16.41 11.15
N GLY A 247 18.24 15.08 11.17
CA GLY A 247 17.51 14.27 12.15
C GLY A 247 16.03 14.01 11.82
N SER A 248 15.51 14.46 10.66
CA SER A 248 14.11 14.25 10.26
C SER A 248 13.72 12.77 10.24
N SER A 249 14.62 11.86 9.86
CA SER A 249 14.35 10.41 9.89
C SER A 249 14.04 9.93 11.32
N HIS A 250 14.82 10.36 12.32
CA HIS A 250 14.57 10.01 13.72
C HIS A 250 13.28 10.62 14.26
N LEU A 251 12.93 11.83 13.82
CA LEU A 251 11.64 12.44 14.19
C LEU A 251 10.47 11.64 13.63
N ILE A 252 10.57 11.21 12.38
CA ILE A 252 9.51 10.40 11.74
C ILE A 252 9.39 9.05 12.43
N ASP A 253 10.49 8.36 12.69
CA ASP A 253 10.50 7.12 13.47
C ASP A 253 9.84 7.32 14.85
N GLY A 254 10.15 8.44 15.54
CA GLY A 254 9.53 8.80 16.81
C GLY A 254 8.02 9.04 16.72
N TYR A 255 7.52 9.69 15.66
CA TYR A 255 6.08 9.88 15.46
C TYR A 255 5.37 8.57 15.15
N ILE A 256 5.99 7.69 14.36
CA ILE A 256 5.45 6.35 14.07
C ILE A 256 5.41 5.52 15.36
N CYS A 257 6.48 5.51 16.15
CA CYS A 257 6.51 4.86 17.47
C CYS A 257 5.42 5.39 18.40
N ASN A 258 5.20 6.71 18.40
CA ASN A 258 4.15 7.33 19.24
C ASN A 258 2.73 6.93 18.76
N ILE A 259 2.49 6.82 17.45
CA ILE A 259 1.23 6.28 16.92
C ILE A 259 1.01 4.85 17.41
N LEU A 260 2.00 3.97 17.26
CA LEU A 260 1.90 2.57 17.71
C LEU A 260 1.75 2.48 19.22
N GLY A 261 2.46 3.30 19.99
CA GLY A 261 2.34 3.39 21.45
C GLY A 261 0.92 3.80 21.90
N LEU A 262 0.32 4.78 21.21
CA LEU A 262 -1.07 5.19 21.49
C LEU A 262 -2.07 4.05 21.23
N ILE A 263 -1.86 3.24 20.19
CA ILE A 263 -2.73 2.09 19.90
C ILE A 263 -2.56 1.01 20.96
N CYS A 264 -1.35 0.88 21.54
CA CYS A 264 -1.08 -0.05 22.62
C CYS A 264 -1.69 0.37 23.98
N ASP A 265 -2.05 1.65 24.13
CA ASP A 265 -2.62 2.19 25.35
C ASP A 265 -4.11 1.82 25.47
N ALA A 266 -4.43 0.88 26.36
CA ALA A 266 -5.79 0.44 26.62
C ALA A 266 -6.71 1.53 27.22
N THR A 267 -6.15 2.63 27.71
CA THR A 267 -6.94 3.80 28.16
C THR A 267 -7.32 4.72 27.00
N ALA A 268 -6.62 4.61 25.89
CA ALA A 268 -6.85 5.38 24.66
C ALA A 268 -7.72 4.61 23.66
N PHE A 269 -7.43 3.34 23.43
CA PHE A 269 -8.08 2.52 22.42
C PHE A 269 -8.44 1.11 22.95
N HIS A 270 -9.61 0.64 22.52
CA HIS A 270 -9.97 -0.77 22.55
C HIS A 270 -9.48 -1.43 21.26
N THR A 271 -8.59 -2.41 21.39
CA THR A 271 -8.09 -3.19 20.27
C THR A 271 -8.67 -4.59 20.28
N THR A 272 -9.16 -5.05 19.13
CA THR A 272 -9.71 -6.41 18.99
C THR A 272 -8.98 -7.14 17.88
N HIS A 273 -8.31 -8.22 18.24
CA HIS A 273 -7.62 -9.08 17.29
C HIS A 273 -8.62 -10.04 16.64
N VAL A 274 -8.79 -9.93 15.32
CA VAL A 274 -9.70 -10.75 14.54
C VAL A 274 -8.89 -11.73 13.71
N LYS A 275 -9.01 -13.02 14.02
CA LYS A 275 -8.47 -14.12 13.22
C LYS A 275 -9.57 -14.62 12.31
N LEU A 276 -9.25 -14.74 11.02
CA LEU A 276 -10.21 -15.19 10.01
C LEU A 276 -10.00 -16.69 9.73
N ASP A 277 -11.09 -17.45 9.77
CA ASP A 277 -11.07 -18.85 9.33
C ASP A 277 -11.06 -18.92 7.79
N TYR A 278 -10.21 -19.77 7.24
CA TYR A 278 -10.05 -19.92 5.80
C TYR A 278 -10.47 -21.26 5.26
N ASP A 279 -11.08 -21.22 4.08
CA ASP A 279 -11.07 -22.35 3.15
C ASP A 279 -9.60 -22.64 2.75
N ASN A 280 -9.15 -23.85 3.04
CA ASN A 280 -7.80 -24.33 2.71
C ASN A 280 -7.49 -24.17 1.20
N ASP A 281 -8.50 -24.28 0.35
CA ASP A 281 -8.37 -24.06 -1.10
C ASP A 281 -7.86 -22.65 -1.41
N PHE A 282 -8.37 -21.64 -0.72
CA PHE A 282 -7.94 -20.26 -0.95
C PHE A 282 -6.50 -20.01 -0.49
N LEU A 283 -6.07 -20.61 0.62
CA LEU A 283 -4.67 -20.52 1.06
C LEU A 283 -3.73 -21.13 0.04
N ILE A 284 -4.08 -22.27 -0.53
CA ILE A 284 -3.30 -22.92 -1.59
C ILE A 284 -3.25 -22.03 -2.83
N PHE A 285 -4.37 -21.42 -3.23
CA PHE A 285 -4.41 -20.47 -4.34
C PHE A 285 -3.45 -19.30 -4.10
N SER A 286 -3.55 -18.65 -2.94
CA SER A 286 -2.71 -17.51 -2.58
C SER A 286 -1.22 -17.85 -2.59
N ARG A 287 -0.83 -19.00 -2.01
CA ARG A 287 0.56 -19.48 -2.03
C ARG A 287 1.04 -19.79 -3.45
N ALA A 288 0.22 -20.47 -4.23
CA ALA A 288 0.59 -20.82 -5.60
C ALA A 288 0.81 -19.57 -6.46
N THR A 289 -0.08 -18.59 -6.38
CA THR A 289 0.03 -17.35 -7.16
C THR A 289 1.23 -16.51 -6.74
N HIS A 290 1.54 -16.44 -5.44
CA HIS A 290 2.73 -15.76 -4.96
C HIS A 290 4.03 -16.43 -5.48
N MET A 291 4.11 -17.75 -5.46
CA MET A 291 5.26 -18.49 -6.03
C MET A 291 5.38 -18.29 -7.56
N ILE A 292 4.26 -18.14 -8.25
CA ILE A 292 4.25 -17.82 -9.69
C ILE A 292 4.80 -16.40 -9.90
N GLU A 293 4.43 -15.45 -9.07
CA GLU A 293 4.94 -14.07 -9.13
C GLU A 293 6.44 -14.01 -8.85
N ASP A 294 6.90 -14.58 -7.74
CA ASP A 294 8.32 -14.62 -7.35
C ASP A 294 9.21 -15.24 -8.43
N SER A 295 8.69 -16.22 -9.13
CA SER A 295 9.40 -16.87 -10.25
C SER A 295 9.26 -16.15 -11.58
N ASN A 296 8.59 -14.99 -11.65
CA ASN A 296 8.18 -14.34 -12.89
C ASN A 296 7.39 -15.26 -13.85
N GLY A 297 6.53 -16.12 -13.30
CA GLY A 297 5.72 -17.06 -14.06
C GLY A 297 6.50 -18.26 -14.61
N LEU A 298 7.73 -18.48 -14.12
CA LEU A 298 8.63 -19.56 -14.61
C LEU A 298 8.58 -20.83 -13.78
N ILE A 299 7.95 -20.79 -12.61
CA ILE A 299 7.81 -21.97 -11.75
C ILE A 299 7.10 -23.10 -12.49
N SER A 300 7.68 -24.29 -12.41
CA SER A 300 7.09 -25.47 -13.01
C SER A 300 6.00 -26.07 -12.12
N ARG A 301 5.11 -26.87 -12.72
CA ARG A 301 4.10 -27.63 -11.98
C ARG A 301 4.74 -28.52 -10.90
N GLY A 302 5.83 -29.20 -11.20
CA GLY A 302 6.52 -30.09 -10.25
C GLY A 302 7.14 -29.34 -9.07
N GLU A 303 7.66 -28.12 -9.29
CA GLU A 303 8.14 -27.26 -8.20
C GLU A 303 7.01 -26.81 -7.29
N LEU A 304 5.85 -26.45 -7.85
CA LEU A 304 4.66 -26.12 -7.06
C LEU A 304 4.18 -27.34 -6.25
N GLU A 305 4.14 -28.53 -6.84
CA GLU A 305 3.81 -29.77 -6.13
C GLU A 305 4.74 -30.02 -4.94
N THR A 306 6.04 -29.86 -5.16
CA THR A 306 7.05 -30.06 -4.12
C THR A 306 6.92 -29.03 -2.99
N LYS A 307 6.73 -27.75 -3.34
CA LYS A 307 6.69 -26.66 -2.35
C LYS A 307 5.37 -26.56 -1.59
N LEU A 308 4.26 -26.89 -2.25
CA LEU A 308 2.93 -26.82 -1.65
C LEU A 308 2.47 -28.12 -1.00
N HIS A 309 3.15 -29.24 -1.30
CA HIS A 309 2.79 -30.59 -0.86
C HIS A 309 1.39 -31.05 -1.32
N TYR A 310 0.94 -30.60 -2.51
CA TYR A 310 -0.30 -30.99 -3.17
C TYR A 310 -0.02 -31.47 -4.59
N SER A 311 -0.89 -32.34 -5.11
CA SER A 311 -0.78 -32.75 -6.52
C SER A 311 -1.04 -31.57 -7.46
N GLY A 312 -0.34 -31.55 -8.60
CA GLY A 312 -0.50 -30.47 -9.58
C GLY A 312 -1.91 -30.41 -10.19
N ASP A 313 -2.65 -31.53 -10.22
CA ASP A 313 -4.05 -31.52 -10.63
C ASP A 313 -4.93 -30.78 -9.62
N TYR A 314 -4.66 -30.99 -8.35
CA TYR A 314 -5.36 -30.26 -7.29
C TYR A 314 -5.02 -28.76 -7.33
N ILE A 315 -3.74 -28.39 -7.44
CA ILE A 315 -3.29 -27.00 -7.58
C ILE A 315 -3.92 -26.35 -8.82
N ASN A 316 -3.94 -27.05 -9.96
CA ASN A 316 -4.56 -26.56 -11.19
C ASN A 316 -6.08 -26.34 -11.03
N ARG A 317 -6.77 -27.24 -10.33
CA ARG A 317 -8.19 -27.09 -10.00
C ARG A 317 -8.43 -25.86 -9.13
N ILE A 318 -7.59 -25.64 -8.15
CA ILE A 318 -7.66 -24.48 -7.25
C ILE A 318 -7.43 -23.19 -8.03
N ILE A 319 -6.38 -23.11 -8.84
CA ILE A 319 -6.12 -21.94 -9.68
C ILE A 319 -7.30 -21.67 -10.60
N LYS A 320 -7.87 -22.71 -11.23
CA LYS A 320 -9.04 -22.56 -12.09
C LYS A 320 -10.29 -22.07 -11.33
N LYS A 321 -10.49 -22.56 -10.10
CA LYS A 321 -11.62 -22.16 -9.23
C LYS A 321 -11.63 -20.65 -8.96
N TYR A 322 -10.44 -20.05 -8.70
CA TYR A 322 -10.33 -18.65 -8.27
C TYR A 322 -9.95 -17.66 -9.40
N SER A 323 -9.30 -18.12 -10.48
CA SER A 323 -8.87 -17.25 -11.58
C SER A 323 -9.62 -17.49 -12.89
N ASN A 324 -10.44 -18.53 -13.00
CA ASN A 324 -11.02 -19.04 -14.23
C ASN A 324 -10.00 -19.51 -15.28
N LEU A 325 -8.71 -19.58 -14.94
CA LEU A 325 -7.62 -20.00 -15.80
C LEU A 325 -7.00 -21.30 -15.28
N ASN A 326 -6.52 -22.15 -16.18
CA ASN A 326 -5.65 -23.24 -15.77
C ASN A 326 -4.26 -22.71 -15.40
N LEU A 327 -3.47 -23.51 -14.66
CA LEU A 327 -2.12 -23.13 -14.18
C LEU A 327 -1.23 -22.60 -15.31
N SER A 328 -1.18 -23.30 -16.46
CA SER A 328 -0.33 -22.89 -17.58
C SER A 328 -0.75 -21.54 -18.17
N SER A 329 -2.05 -21.32 -18.33
CA SER A 329 -2.61 -20.04 -18.80
C SER A 329 -2.36 -18.94 -17.78
N TYR A 330 -2.49 -19.22 -16.49
CA TYR A 330 -2.20 -18.27 -15.42
C TYR A 330 -0.75 -17.80 -15.46
N CYS A 331 0.22 -18.74 -15.50
CA CYS A 331 1.63 -18.43 -15.65
C CYS A 331 1.96 -17.67 -16.95
N MET A 332 1.29 -18.01 -18.05
CA MET A 332 1.48 -17.31 -19.32
C MET A 332 0.96 -15.87 -19.25
N ASN A 333 -0.23 -15.67 -18.71
CA ASN A 333 -0.77 -14.35 -18.52
C ASN A 333 0.16 -13.48 -17.68
N TYR A 334 0.68 -14.01 -16.57
CA TYR A 334 1.64 -13.31 -15.73
C TYR A 334 2.88 -12.86 -16.54
N ARG A 335 3.49 -13.77 -17.29
CA ARG A 335 4.66 -13.44 -18.13
C ARG A 335 4.38 -12.36 -19.16
N LEU A 336 3.22 -12.41 -19.82
CA LEU A 336 2.82 -11.42 -20.81
C LEU A 336 2.57 -10.04 -20.20
N THR A 337 1.97 -10.01 -19.01
CA THR A 337 1.76 -8.76 -18.27
C THR A 337 3.09 -8.17 -17.82
N ARG A 338 3.98 -9.01 -17.24
CA ARG A 338 5.33 -8.56 -16.85
C ARG A 338 6.15 -8.04 -18.05
N ALA A 339 5.90 -8.57 -19.25
CA ALA A 339 6.51 -8.03 -20.46
C ALA A 339 6.12 -6.58 -20.72
N ILE A 340 4.87 -6.18 -20.47
CA ILE A 340 4.42 -4.79 -20.62
C ILE A 340 5.21 -3.87 -19.69
N ASP A 341 5.42 -4.27 -18.43
CA ASP A 341 6.19 -3.48 -17.46
C ASP A 341 7.62 -3.29 -17.96
N LEU A 342 8.29 -4.37 -18.31
CA LEU A 342 9.65 -4.32 -18.81
C LEU A 342 9.77 -3.48 -20.09
N LEU A 343 8.76 -3.48 -20.96
CA LEU A 343 8.70 -2.62 -22.13
C LEU A 343 8.58 -1.14 -21.81
N LYS A 344 7.86 -0.79 -20.73
CA LYS A 344 7.62 0.59 -20.31
C LYS A 344 8.73 1.15 -19.42
N GLU A 345 9.32 0.31 -18.57
CA GLU A 345 10.21 0.72 -17.48
C GLU A 345 11.69 0.55 -17.82
N THR A 346 12.03 -0.29 -18.80
CA THR A 346 13.42 -0.62 -19.11
C THR A 346 13.81 -0.29 -20.56
N LYS A 347 15.13 -0.24 -20.79
CA LYS A 347 15.71 -0.12 -22.14
C LYS A 347 16.04 -1.48 -22.76
N LEU A 348 15.67 -2.58 -22.13
CA LEU A 348 15.91 -3.93 -22.64
C LEU A 348 15.29 -4.10 -24.03
N SER A 349 15.97 -4.77 -24.94
CA SER A 349 15.39 -5.13 -26.24
C SER A 349 14.22 -6.11 -26.04
N ILE A 350 13.31 -6.16 -26.99
CA ILE A 350 12.16 -7.09 -26.91
C ILE A 350 12.66 -8.56 -26.86
N SER A 351 13.81 -8.84 -27.45
CA SER A 351 14.42 -10.17 -27.42
C SER A 351 14.96 -10.52 -26.03
N GLU A 352 15.59 -9.57 -25.33
CA GLU A 352 16.04 -9.74 -23.95
C GLU A 352 14.87 -9.93 -23.00
N ILE A 353 13.80 -9.14 -23.16
CA ILE A 353 12.57 -9.30 -22.38
C ILE A 353 11.96 -10.70 -22.60
N ALA A 354 11.82 -11.13 -23.84
CA ALA A 354 11.30 -12.46 -24.15
C ALA A 354 12.16 -13.57 -23.51
N PHE A 355 13.49 -13.45 -23.58
CA PHE A 355 14.41 -14.40 -22.98
C PHE A 355 14.31 -14.41 -21.45
N GLN A 356 14.30 -13.24 -20.82
CA GLN A 356 14.16 -13.09 -19.37
C GLN A 356 12.86 -13.72 -18.83
N LEU A 357 11.79 -13.63 -19.62
CA LEU A 357 10.49 -14.22 -19.28
C LEU A 357 10.34 -15.69 -19.76
N GLY A 358 11.46 -16.36 -20.11
CA GLY A 358 11.49 -17.78 -20.41
C GLY A 358 10.82 -18.20 -21.72
N PHE A 359 10.68 -17.28 -22.69
CA PHE A 359 10.23 -17.66 -24.03
C PHE A 359 11.38 -18.29 -24.82
N LYS A 360 11.15 -19.46 -25.39
CA LYS A 360 12.17 -20.21 -26.14
C LYS A 360 12.69 -19.45 -27.36
N ASN A 361 11.86 -18.61 -27.98
CA ASN A 361 12.25 -17.78 -29.10
C ASN A 361 11.32 -16.56 -29.22
N ARG A 362 11.81 -15.55 -29.93
CA ARG A 362 11.12 -14.29 -30.17
C ARG A 362 9.79 -14.46 -30.90
N THR A 363 9.72 -15.35 -31.88
CA THR A 363 8.52 -15.60 -32.67
C THR A 363 7.37 -16.10 -31.80
N HIS A 364 7.67 -17.04 -30.90
CA HIS A 364 6.67 -17.54 -29.95
C HIS A 364 6.19 -16.44 -29.00
N PHE A 365 7.08 -15.59 -28.50
CA PHE A 365 6.70 -14.43 -27.66
C PHE A 365 5.78 -13.48 -28.41
N TYR A 366 6.16 -13.07 -29.63
CA TYR A 366 5.35 -12.13 -30.43
C TYR A 366 3.97 -12.68 -30.73
N LYS A 367 3.87 -13.98 -31.04
CA LYS A 367 2.59 -14.63 -31.27
C LYS A 367 1.72 -14.60 -30.03
N GLN A 368 2.23 -15.08 -28.90
CA GLN A 368 1.48 -15.11 -27.62
C GLN A 368 1.05 -13.71 -27.17
N PHE A 369 1.94 -12.73 -27.33
CA PHE A 369 1.68 -11.36 -26.94
C PHE A 369 0.59 -10.72 -27.83
N LYS A 370 0.68 -10.90 -29.15
CA LYS A 370 -0.33 -10.41 -30.10
C LYS A 370 -1.68 -11.10 -29.91
N ASP A 371 -1.69 -12.42 -29.73
CA ASP A 371 -2.93 -13.17 -29.51
C ASP A 371 -3.63 -12.72 -28.22
N HIS A 372 -2.87 -12.32 -27.21
CA HIS A 372 -3.42 -11.88 -25.92
C HIS A 372 -3.88 -10.41 -25.91
N TYR A 373 -3.07 -9.49 -26.46
CA TYR A 373 -3.33 -8.03 -26.41
C TYR A 373 -3.83 -7.43 -27.70
N GLY A 374 -3.92 -8.20 -28.77
CA GLY A 374 -4.31 -7.71 -30.11
C GLY A 374 -3.26 -6.82 -30.80
N MET A 375 -2.17 -6.45 -30.10
CA MET A 375 -1.14 -5.52 -30.55
C MET A 375 0.26 -6.10 -30.41
N MET A 376 1.23 -5.51 -31.12
CA MET A 376 2.63 -5.93 -31.02
C MET A 376 3.31 -5.36 -29.77
N PRO A 377 4.31 -6.05 -29.18
CA PRO A 377 5.05 -5.55 -28.03
C PRO A 377 5.65 -4.15 -28.22
N SER A 378 6.07 -3.82 -29.45
CA SER A 378 6.64 -2.50 -29.77
C SER A 378 5.67 -1.35 -29.56
N SER A 379 4.35 -1.59 -29.65
CA SER A 379 3.33 -0.55 -29.45
C SER A 379 3.20 -0.13 -27.97
N PHE A 380 3.70 -0.92 -27.03
CA PHE A 380 3.70 -0.62 -25.60
C PHE A 380 4.94 0.12 -25.11
N ARG A 381 5.95 0.26 -25.97
CA ARG A 381 7.16 1.02 -25.64
C ARG A 381 6.87 2.50 -25.76
N LYS A 382 7.16 3.28 -24.71
CA LYS A 382 7.08 4.75 -24.79
C LYS A 382 7.98 5.26 -25.93
N PRO A 383 7.54 6.24 -26.74
CA PRO A 383 8.45 6.95 -27.65
C PRO A 383 9.62 7.54 -26.83
N GLN A 384 10.83 7.36 -27.31
CA GLN A 384 12.03 7.95 -26.71
C GLN A 384 12.05 9.45 -26.95
#